data_307ec12544c82c2639d77922e974d684
#
_entry.id   307ec12544c82c2639d77922e974d684
#
_cell.length_a   1.000
_cell.length_b   1.000
_cell.length_c   1.000
_cell.angle_alpha   90.00
_cell.angle_beta   90.00
_cell.angle_gamma   90.00
#
_symmetry.space_group_name_H-M   'P 1'
#
loop_
_entity.id
_entity.type
_entity.pdbx_description
1 polymer ?
#
loop_
_entity_poly.entity_id
_entity_poly.type
_entity_poly.pdbx_seq_one_letter_code
_entity_poly.pdbx_strand_id
1 'polypeptide(L)'
;MSLRTASTLFAFALTASSTLAFQAPGKAGMAGRVTELKESIAANRARLAKYQWTETTTVFFKGQVRKTETSLCHYGPDGKVVKTPTGPQQPPEQQQQRQRGGRFKARIVEKKVDEMKDYGERLKALIGEYVPPNRDKIQDAFQAGNVSIAPSSALTSMTINYYYKTGDKMIFSFDPATKKIRQLNVDSYLDDPKTDIVTLAVNFASLPDGTNYAANTDLKAESKQIEIKTANSNYQKITP
;
A
#
# COMPACT_ATOMS: atom_id res chain seq x y z
N MET A 1 53.11 4.75 -69.47
CA MET A 1 52.48 5.54 -68.39
C MET A 1 51.45 4.65 -67.71
N SER A 2 51.78 4.17 -66.54
CA SER A 2 50.99 3.15 -65.84
C SER A 2 50.30 3.83 -64.64
N LEU A 3 48.97 3.88 -64.65
CA LEU A 3 48.15 4.33 -63.50
C LEU A 3 47.94 3.13 -62.57
N ARG A 4 48.42 3.24 -61.33
CA ARG A 4 48.14 2.31 -60.24
C ARG A 4 46.94 2.85 -59.46
N THR A 5 45.84 2.12 -59.52
CA THR A 5 44.68 2.34 -58.66
C THR A 5 44.89 1.67 -57.30
N ALA A 6 44.88 2.48 -56.22
CA ALA A 6 44.92 2.00 -54.84
C ALA A 6 43.49 1.73 -54.36
N SER A 7 43.18 0.48 -54.08
CA SER A 7 41.91 0.07 -53.39
C SER A 7 42.10 0.19 -51.90
N THR A 8 41.33 1.13 -51.30
CA THR A 8 41.26 1.26 -49.83
C THR A 8 40.15 0.38 -49.29
N LEU A 9 40.53 -0.67 -48.57
CA LEU A 9 39.60 -1.56 -47.84
C LEU A 9 39.15 -0.81 -46.57
N PHE A 10 37.88 -0.45 -46.52
CA PHE A 10 37.21 0.02 -45.28
C PHE A 10 36.81 -1.20 -44.43
N ALA A 11 37.52 -1.44 -43.33
CA ALA A 11 37.12 -2.39 -42.34
C ALA A 11 35.99 -1.83 -41.46
N PHE A 12 34.79 -2.34 -41.63
CA PHE A 12 33.63 -2.06 -40.77
C PHE A 12 33.82 -2.82 -39.45
N ALA A 13 34.28 -2.12 -38.38
CA ALA A 13 34.26 -2.66 -37.02
C ALA A 13 32.80 -2.73 -36.54
N LEU A 14 32.18 -3.92 -36.51
CA LEU A 14 30.93 -4.16 -35.79
C LEU A 14 31.21 -4.02 -34.30
N THR A 15 30.89 -2.88 -33.70
CA THR A 15 30.77 -2.74 -32.25
C THR A 15 29.50 -3.48 -31.83
N ALA A 16 29.66 -4.66 -31.28
CA ALA A 16 28.61 -5.39 -30.57
C ALA A 16 28.22 -4.57 -29.34
N SER A 17 27.17 -3.77 -29.45
CA SER A 17 26.51 -3.14 -28.30
C SER A 17 25.90 -4.27 -27.47
N SER A 18 26.61 -4.70 -26.43
CA SER A 18 26.06 -5.57 -25.39
C SER A 18 24.96 -4.79 -24.66
N THR A 19 23.74 -4.96 -25.10
CA THR A 19 22.55 -4.63 -24.30
C THR A 19 22.63 -5.52 -23.05
N LEU A 20 23.03 -4.94 -21.92
CA LEU A 20 22.85 -5.53 -20.60
C LEU A 20 21.35 -5.71 -20.41
N ALA A 21 20.82 -6.84 -20.86
CA ALA A 21 19.49 -7.28 -20.51
C ALA A 21 19.48 -7.42 -18.98
N PHE A 22 18.73 -6.58 -18.31
CA PHE A 22 18.46 -6.69 -16.88
C PHE A 22 17.65 -7.98 -16.68
N GLN A 23 18.37 -9.08 -16.48
CA GLN A 23 17.72 -10.38 -16.25
C GLN A 23 17.07 -10.36 -14.88
N ALA A 24 15.84 -10.87 -14.82
CA ALA A 24 15.16 -11.12 -13.54
C ALA A 24 16.08 -12.01 -12.67
N PRO A 25 16.20 -11.72 -11.37
CA PRO A 25 17.07 -12.48 -10.50
C PRO A 25 16.66 -13.93 -10.45
N GLY A 26 17.60 -14.88 -10.56
CA GLY A 26 17.33 -16.30 -10.36
C GLY A 26 16.79 -16.57 -8.94
N LYS A 27 16.31 -17.81 -8.70
CA LYS A 27 15.63 -18.20 -7.42
C LYS A 27 16.44 -17.80 -6.16
N ALA A 28 17.75 -17.94 -6.17
CA ALA A 28 18.62 -17.51 -5.07
C ALA A 28 18.63 -15.98 -4.86
N GLY A 29 18.66 -15.22 -5.95
CA GLY A 29 18.58 -13.75 -5.89
C GLY A 29 17.21 -13.26 -5.41
N MET A 30 16.12 -13.95 -5.74
CA MET A 30 14.78 -13.67 -5.22
C MET A 30 14.70 -13.95 -3.71
N ALA A 31 15.26 -15.07 -3.23
CA ALA A 31 15.31 -15.40 -1.81
C ALA A 31 16.00 -14.31 -0.99
N GLY A 32 17.16 -13.81 -1.47
CA GLY A 32 17.85 -12.67 -0.86
C GLY A 32 16.98 -11.43 -0.76
N ARG A 33 16.26 -11.07 -1.83
CA ARG A 33 15.36 -9.90 -1.85
C ARG A 33 14.18 -10.04 -0.90
N VAL A 34 13.59 -11.21 -0.79
CA VAL A 34 12.52 -11.50 0.17
C VAL A 34 13.04 -11.35 1.60
N THR A 35 14.23 -11.86 1.89
CA THR A 35 14.86 -11.69 3.22
C THR A 35 15.14 -10.23 3.52
N GLU A 36 15.74 -9.47 2.61
CA GLU A 36 15.98 -8.04 2.76
C GLU A 36 14.70 -7.26 3.05
N LEU A 37 13.60 -7.58 2.34
CA LEU A 37 12.31 -6.94 2.57
C LEU A 37 11.77 -7.23 3.99
N LYS A 38 11.81 -8.49 4.42
CA LYS A 38 11.35 -8.91 5.77
C LYS A 38 12.12 -8.22 6.89
N GLU A 39 13.45 -8.15 6.76
CA GLU A 39 14.32 -7.48 7.72
C GLU A 39 14.10 -5.97 7.74
N SER A 40 13.97 -5.35 6.58
CA SER A 40 13.68 -3.92 6.44
C SER A 40 12.37 -3.54 7.11
N ILE A 41 11.31 -4.33 6.89
CA ILE A 41 10.00 -4.11 7.55
C ILE A 41 10.13 -4.21 9.07
N ALA A 42 10.83 -5.23 9.58
CA ALA A 42 10.99 -5.44 11.02
C ALA A 42 11.79 -4.30 11.69
N ALA A 43 12.95 -3.96 11.09
CA ALA A 43 13.81 -2.90 11.61
C ALA A 43 13.12 -1.53 11.57
N ASN A 44 12.37 -1.25 10.50
CA ASN A 44 11.63 -0.01 10.38
C ASN A 44 10.50 0.10 11.41
N ARG A 45 9.77 -0.99 11.66
CA ARG A 45 8.71 -1.04 12.68
C ARG A 45 9.26 -0.71 14.07
N ALA A 46 10.44 -1.27 14.45
CA ALA A 46 11.08 -0.99 15.72
C ALA A 46 11.49 0.48 15.88
N ARG A 47 11.89 1.15 14.78
CA ARG A 47 12.18 2.59 14.78
C ARG A 47 10.92 3.42 14.89
N LEU A 48 9.91 3.09 14.08
CA LEU A 48 8.64 3.83 14.03
C LEU A 48 7.86 3.75 15.36
N ALA A 49 8.02 2.67 16.13
CA ALA A 49 7.44 2.52 17.46
C ALA A 49 7.91 3.58 18.49
N LYS A 50 8.99 4.31 18.18
CA LYS A 50 9.49 5.42 19.01
C LYS A 50 8.87 6.77 18.66
N TYR A 51 7.88 6.80 17.79
CA TYR A 51 7.25 8.03 17.32
C TYR A 51 5.77 8.06 17.64
N GLN A 52 5.27 9.26 17.88
CA GLN A 52 3.86 9.62 17.76
C GLN A 52 3.69 10.49 16.52
N TRP A 53 2.49 10.49 15.95
CA TRP A 53 2.17 11.27 14.75
C TRP A 53 0.72 11.69 14.71
N THR A 54 0.40 12.67 13.88
CA THR A 54 -0.96 13.08 13.58
C THR A 54 -1.45 12.32 12.35
N GLU A 55 -2.58 11.63 12.47
CA GLU A 55 -3.28 10.99 11.38
C GLU A 55 -4.57 11.77 11.06
N THR A 56 -4.75 12.14 9.80
CA THR A 56 -6.02 12.69 9.30
C THR A 56 -6.63 11.70 8.33
N THR A 57 -7.83 11.20 8.66
CA THR A 57 -8.60 10.27 7.83
C THR A 57 -9.83 10.96 7.28
N THR A 58 -10.02 10.94 5.96
CA THR A 58 -11.18 11.48 5.27
C THR A 58 -11.92 10.34 4.57
N VAL A 59 -13.19 10.19 4.88
CA VAL A 59 -14.09 9.21 4.29
C VAL A 59 -14.96 9.89 3.25
N PHE A 60 -14.94 9.37 2.03
CA PHE A 60 -15.81 9.78 0.94
C PHE A 60 -16.84 8.68 0.66
N PHE A 61 -18.03 9.11 0.35
CA PHE A 61 -19.10 8.24 -0.15
C PHE A 61 -19.73 8.90 -1.37
N LYS A 62 -19.71 8.21 -2.49
CA LYS A 62 -20.16 8.73 -3.79
C LYS A 62 -19.48 10.06 -4.16
N GLY A 63 -18.17 10.14 -3.95
CA GLY A 63 -17.36 11.33 -4.24
C GLY A 63 -17.53 12.51 -3.28
N GLN A 64 -18.42 12.41 -2.27
CA GLN A 64 -18.65 13.47 -1.29
C GLN A 64 -17.98 13.14 0.04
N VAL A 65 -17.32 14.12 0.65
CA VAL A 65 -16.79 14.00 2.02
C VAL A 65 -17.94 13.73 2.99
N ARG A 66 -17.86 12.67 3.76
CA ARG A 66 -18.82 12.30 4.80
C ARG A 66 -18.27 12.49 6.19
N LYS A 67 -16.96 12.31 6.35
CA LYS A 67 -16.32 12.39 7.64
C LYS A 67 -14.86 12.77 7.46
N THR A 68 -14.35 13.61 8.34
CA THR A 68 -12.92 13.84 8.51
C THR A 68 -12.61 13.73 10.00
N GLU A 69 -11.62 12.91 10.33
CA GLU A 69 -11.15 12.71 11.70
C GLU A 69 -9.66 12.95 11.77
N THR A 70 -9.23 13.59 12.84
CA THR A 70 -7.82 13.76 13.17
C THR A 70 -7.54 13.11 14.51
N SER A 71 -6.49 12.30 14.56
CA SER A 71 -6.08 11.57 15.77
C SER A 71 -4.59 11.71 15.99
N LEU A 72 -4.19 11.75 17.25
CA LEU A 72 -2.83 11.50 17.68
C LEU A 72 -2.62 10.00 17.77
N CYS A 73 -1.60 9.50 17.09
CA CYS A 73 -1.32 8.07 16.96
C CYS A 73 0.05 7.73 17.55
N HIS A 74 0.16 6.55 18.13
CA HIS A 74 1.43 5.92 18.54
C HIS A 74 1.28 4.40 18.57
N TYR A 75 2.39 3.66 18.65
CA TYR A 75 2.33 2.21 18.84
C TYR A 75 2.21 1.87 20.32
N GLY A 76 1.22 1.05 20.67
CA GLY A 76 1.07 0.47 21.99
C GLY A 76 2.07 -0.66 22.26
N PRO A 77 2.11 -1.17 23.51
CA PRO A 77 3.00 -2.28 23.91
C PRO A 77 2.76 -3.56 23.11
N ASP A 78 1.54 -3.79 22.63
CA ASP A 78 1.15 -4.91 21.77
C ASP A 78 1.58 -4.72 20.30
N GLY A 79 2.23 -3.60 20.00
CA GLY A 79 2.66 -3.22 18.65
C GLY A 79 1.52 -2.82 17.71
N LYS A 80 0.30 -2.58 18.24
CA LYS A 80 -0.81 -2.02 17.47
C LYS A 80 -0.83 -0.50 17.58
N VAL A 81 -1.42 0.15 16.57
CA VAL A 81 -1.60 1.61 16.60
C VAL A 81 -2.73 1.97 17.56
N VAL A 82 -2.41 2.79 18.54
CA VAL A 82 -3.37 3.45 19.42
C VAL A 82 -3.70 4.80 18.82
N LYS A 83 -4.99 5.14 18.72
CA LYS A 83 -5.49 6.39 18.13
C LYS A 83 -6.29 7.16 19.17
N THR A 84 -5.87 8.38 19.47
CA THR A 84 -6.58 9.31 20.36
C THR A 84 -7.13 10.46 19.51
N PRO A 85 -8.45 10.59 19.33
CA PRO A 85 -9.04 11.71 18.57
C PRO A 85 -8.62 13.06 19.15
N THR A 86 -8.20 14.01 18.29
CA THR A 86 -7.71 15.34 18.69
C THR A 86 -8.57 16.50 18.20
N GLY A 87 -9.56 16.22 17.35
CA GLY A 87 -10.46 17.24 16.80
C GLY A 87 -11.86 17.20 17.41
N PRO A 88 -12.67 18.25 17.21
CA PRO A 88 -14.07 18.19 17.55
C PRO A 88 -14.70 17.04 16.75
N GLN A 89 -15.25 16.06 17.46
CA GLN A 89 -16.02 15.00 16.81
C GLN A 89 -17.24 15.66 16.15
N GLN A 90 -17.24 15.71 14.82
CA GLN A 90 -18.44 16.14 14.12
C GLN A 90 -19.56 15.14 14.48
N PRO A 91 -20.66 15.61 15.06
CA PRO A 91 -21.80 14.73 15.31
C PRO A 91 -22.24 14.12 13.97
N PRO A 92 -22.59 12.85 13.92
CA PRO A 92 -23.13 12.28 12.70
C PRO A 92 -24.35 13.09 12.27
N GLU A 93 -24.34 13.63 11.04
CA GLU A 93 -25.40 14.47 10.45
C GLU A 93 -26.78 13.80 10.39
N GLN A 94 -27.00 12.68 11.05
CA GLN A 94 -28.19 11.84 10.94
C GLN A 94 -29.34 12.22 11.89
N GLN A 95 -29.23 13.23 12.73
CA GLN A 95 -30.32 13.49 13.70
C GLN A 95 -31.38 14.51 13.26
N GLN A 96 -31.18 15.28 12.20
CA GLN A 96 -32.16 16.33 11.84
C GLN A 96 -33.23 15.94 10.82
N GLN A 97 -33.20 14.76 10.20
CA GLN A 97 -34.23 14.32 9.25
C GLN A 97 -35.25 13.30 9.78
N ARG A 98 -35.28 13.06 11.10
CA ARG A 98 -36.16 12.02 11.69
C ARG A 98 -37.66 12.40 11.87
N GLN A 99 -38.12 13.53 11.43
CA GLN A 99 -39.51 13.97 11.79
C GLN A 99 -40.58 13.79 10.73
N ARG A 100 -40.35 13.24 9.52
CA ARG A 100 -41.42 13.04 8.53
C ARG A 100 -41.30 11.76 7.70
N GLY A 101 -41.19 10.59 8.30
CA GLY A 101 -41.21 9.33 7.57
C GLY A 101 -41.78 8.21 8.43
N GLY A 102 -42.85 7.56 7.97
CA GLY A 102 -43.51 6.48 8.71
C GLY A 102 -42.55 5.34 9.08
N ARG A 103 -42.90 4.51 10.08
CA ARG A 103 -42.13 3.40 10.66
C ARG A 103 -41.42 2.49 9.64
N PHE A 104 -41.99 2.34 8.44
CA PHE A 104 -41.38 1.56 7.35
C PHE A 104 -40.15 2.23 6.74
N LYS A 105 -40.14 3.54 6.53
CA LYS A 105 -38.98 4.27 6.03
C LYS A 105 -37.85 4.27 7.05
N ALA A 106 -38.16 4.39 8.34
CA ALA A 106 -37.15 4.33 9.41
C ALA A 106 -36.47 2.97 9.44
N ARG A 107 -37.18 1.85 9.34
CA ARG A 107 -36.58 0.49 9.26
C ARG A 107 -35.70 0.29 8.04
N ILE A 108 -36.07 0.82 6.86
CA ILE A 108 -35.25 0.70 5.64
C ILE A 108 -33.95 1.50 5.80
N VAL A 109 -34.00 2.69 6.39
CA VAL A 109 -32.80 3.50 6.65
C VAL A 109 -31.90 2.83 7.68
N GLU A 110 -32.46 2.32 8.78
CA GLU A 110 -31.73 1.59 9.81
C GLU A 110 -31.02 0.37 9.22
N LYS A 111 -31.71 -0.46 8.46
CA LYS A 111 -31.11 -1.62 7.78
C LYS A 111 -29.96 -1.23 6.85
N LYS A 112 -30.08 -0.15 6.06
CA LYS A 112 -29.01 0.33 5.20
C LYS A 112 -27.80 0.87 5.98
N VAL A 113 -28.02 1.49 7.13
CA VAL A 113 -26.96 1.94 8.02
C VAL A 113 -26.22 0.75 8.61
N ASP A 114 -26.93 -0.28 9.04
CA ASP A 114 -26.34 -1.50 9.59
C ASP A 114 -25.56 -2.28 8.52
N GLU A 115 -26.10 -2.43 7.31
CA GLU A 115 -25.40 -3.04 6.17
C GLU A 115 -24.09 -2.29 5.83
N MET A 116 -24.10 -0.95 5.91
CA MET A 116 -22.93 -0.13 5.62
C MET A 116 -21.88 -0.22 6.73
N LYS A 117 -22.34 -0.34 7.98
CA LYS A 117 -21.50 -0.56 9.14
C LYS A 117 -20.77 -1.91 9.06
N ASP A 118 -21.52 -2.99 8.79
CA ASP A 118 -21.00 -4.34 8.58
C ASP A 118 -19.97 -4.35 7.44
N TYR A 119 -20.31 -3.74 6.31
CA TYR A 119 -19.38 -3.61 5.18
C TYR A 119 -18.08 -2.89 5.59
N GLY A 120 -18.18 -1.81 6.36
CA GLY A 120 -17.04 -1.06 6.86
C GLY A 120 -16.13 -1.89 7.79
N GLU A 121 -16.71 -2.68 8.69
CA GLU A 121 -15.94 -3.57 9.58
C GLU A 121 -15.23 -4.68 8.79
N ARG A 122 -15.89 -5.28 7.81
CA ARG A 122 -15.30 -6.29 6.93
C ARG A 122 -14.20 -5.70 6.05
N LEU A 123 -14.37 -4.49 5.54
CA LEU A 123 -13.35 -3.78 4.79
C LEU A 123 -12.11 -3.50 5.66
N LYS A 124 -12.32 -3.05 6.91
CA LYS A 124 -11.25 -2.85 7.88
C LYS A 124 -10.51 -4.15 8.21
N ALA A 125 -11.24 -5.25 8.39
CA ALA A 125 -10.65 -6.57 8.61
C ALA A 125 -9.80 -7.00 7.40
N LEU A 126 -10.32 -6.84 6.18
CA LEU A 126 -9.59 -7.14 4.95
C LEU A 126 -8.28 -6.36 4.86
N ILE A 127 -8.31 -5.05 5.12
CA ILE A 127 -7.10 -4.20 5.06
C ILE A 127 -6.09 -4.61 6.14
N GLY A 128 -6.56 -5.02 7.31
CA GLY A 128 -5.71 -5.54 8.39
C GLY A 128 -4.89 -6.78 8.00
N GLU A 129 -5.30 -7.52 6.97
CA GLU A 129 -4.54 -8.66 6.43
C GLU A 129 -3.33 -8.22 5.60
N TYR A 130 -3.38 -7.00 5.02
CA TYR A 130 -2.32 -6.46 4.16
C TYR A 130 -1.43 -5.44 4.88
N VAL A 131 -1.93 -4.73 5.88
CA VAL A 131 -1.19 -3.65 6.55
C VAL A 131 -1.31 -3.77 8.07
N PRO A 132 -0.20 -4.01 8.79
CA PRO A 132 1.16 -4.21 8.28
C PRO A 132 1.32 -5.57 7.58
N PRO A 133 2.19 -5.67 6.56
CA PRO A 133 2.44 -6.94 5.86
C PRO A 133 2.95 -8.03 6.81
N ASN A 134 2.36 -9.21 6.70
CA ASN A 134 2.78 -10.38 7.48
C ASN A 134 3.99 -11.05 6.81
N ARG A 135 5.10 -11.18 7.55
CA ARG A 135 6.36 -11.73 7.06
C ARG A 135 6.27 -13.22 6.69
N ASP A 136 5.43 -13.96 7.40
CA ASP A 136 5.27 -15.41 7.17
C ASP A 136 4.47 -15.64 5.88
N LYS A 137 3.39 -14.88 5.65
CA LYS A 137 2.66 -14.90 4.38
C LYS A 137 3.55 -14.54 3.17
N ILE A 138 4.46 -13.58 3.31
CA ILE A 138 5.45 -13.26 2.26
C ILE A 138 6.35 -14.47 1.99
N GLN A 139 6.79 -15.16 3.04
CA GLN A 139 7.63 -16.35 2.92
C GLN A 139 6.88 -17.51 2.26
N ASP A 140 5.63 -17.75 2.67
CA ASP A 140 4.79 -18.81 2.10
C ASP A 140 4.51 -18.57 0.62
N ALA A 141 4.18 -17.33 0.23
CA ALA A 141 4.01 -16.95 -1.16
C ALA A 141 5.30 -17.16 -1.99
N PHE A 142 6.47 -16.87 -1.40
CA PHE A 142 7.75 -17.11 -2.04
C PHE A 142 8.00 -18.63 -2.24
N GLN A 143 7.74 -19.44 -1.24
CA GLN A 143 7.89 -20.90 -1.34
C GLN A 143 6.94 -21.50 -2.38
N ALA A 144 5.73 -20.96 -2.46
CA ALA A 144 4.73 -21.35 -3.46
C ALA A 144 5.05 -20.88 -4.89
N GLY A 145 6.11 -20.06 -5.08
CA GLY A 145 6.48 -19.51 -6.40
C GLY A 145 5.61 -18.33 -6.87
N ASN A 146 4.84 -17.74 -5.96
CA ASN A 146 3.90 -16.65 -6.24
C ASN A 146 4.56 -15.25 -6.17
N VAL A 147 5.88 -15.18 -6.03
CA VAL A 147 6.64 -13.92 -5.97
C VAL A 147 7.39 -13.71 -7.29
N SER A 148 7.26 -12.52 -7.84
CA SER A 148 8.04 -12.05 -8.99
C SER A 148 8.69 -10.71 -8.71
N ILE A 149 9.84 -10.45 -9.32
CA ILE A 149 10.60 -9.19 -9.17
C ILE A 149 10.85 -8.61 -10.55
N ALA A 150 10.45 -7.35 -10.73
CA ALA A 150 10.74 -6.55 -11.91
C ALA A 150 11.75 -5.46 -11.53
N PRO A 151 13.05 -5.65 -11.81
CA PRO A 151 14.07 -4.67 -11.52
C PRO A 151 13.94 -3.46 -12.45
N SER A 152 14.18 -2.26 -11.90
CA SER A 152 14.23 -1.00 -12.64
C SER A 152 15.25 -0.09 -11.97
N SER A 153 15.85 0.82 -12.74
CA SER A 153 16.77 1.85 -12.21
C SER A 153 16.07 2.85 -11.30
N ALA A 154 14.78 3.12 -11.52
CA ALA A 154 14.00 4.05 -10.71
C ALA A 154 13.42 3.37 -9.46
N LEU A 155 12.61 2.32 -9.65
CA LEU A 155 11.99 1.56 -8.56
C LEU A 155 11.96 0.08 -8.95
N THR A 156 12.47 -0.77 -8.08
CA THR A 156 12.29 -2.22 -8.21
C THR A 156 10.94 -2.61 -7.65
N SER A 157 10.16 -3.37 -8.41
CA SER A 157 8.86 -3.87 -7.97
C SER A 157 8.94 -5.34 -7.62
N MET A 158 8.37 -5.72 -6.48
CA MET A 158 8.14 -7.10 -6.06
C MET A 158 6.64 -7.32 -6.03
N THR A 159 6.15 -8.22 -6.86
CA THR A 159 4.75 -8.62 -6.92
C THR A 159 4.56 -9.94 -6.20
N ILE A 160 3.58 -10.00 -5.32
CA ILE A 160 3.15 -11.20 -4.59
C ILE A 160 1.70 -11.47 -4.99
N ASN A 161 1.49 -12.56 -5.73
CA ASN A 161 0.16 -13.03 -6.07
C ASN A 161 -0.35 -13.98 -4.98
N TYR A 162 -1.67 -14.00 -4.77
CA TYR A 162 -2.31 -14.89 -3.78
C TYR A 162 -1.76 -14.69 -2.36
N TYR A 163 -1.54 -13.42 -1.98
CA TYR A 163 -0.97 -13.09 -0.68
C TYR A 163 -1.89 -13.47 0.49
N TYR A 164 -3.18 -13.20 0.36
CA TYR A 164 -4.18 -13.50 1.38
C TYR A 164 -5.28 -14.41 0.85
N LYS A 165 -5.73 -14.20 -0.39
CA LYS A 165 -6.77 -14.99 -1.02
C LYS A 165 -6.57 -15.12 -2.53
N THR A 166 -7.31 -16.05 -3.12
CA THR A 166 -7.23 -16.33 -4.56
C THR A 166 -7.56 -15.08 -5.38
N GLY A 167 -6.67 -14.71 -6.30
CA GLY A 167 -6.87 -13.60 -7.22
C GLY A 167 -6.42 -12.24 -6.67
N ASP A 168 -6.00 -12.15 -5.42
CA ASP A 168 -5.40 -10.92 -4.91
C ASP A 168 -3.96 -10.73 -5.37
N LYS A 169 -3.49 -9.51 -5.24
CA LYS A 169 -2.13 -9.12 -5.59
C LYS A 169 -1.64 -8.02 -4.66
N MET A 170 -0.41 -8.16 -4.17
CA MET A 170 0.30 -7.14 -3.41
C MET A 170 1.60 -6.77 -4.14
N ILE A 171 1.84 -5.49 -4.34
CA ILE A 171 3.01 -4.98 -5.05
C ILE A 171 3.77 -4.03 -4.14
N PHE A 172 5.01 -4.37 -3.81
CA PHE A 172 5.96 -3.47 -3.19
C PHE A 172 6.82 -2.82 -4.26
N SER A 173 6.95 -1.49 -4.20
CA SER A 173 7.94 -0.76 -4.99
C SER A 173 8.96 -0.13 -4.04
N PHE A 174 10.23 -0.41 -4.27
CA PHE A 174 11.32 0.06 -3.42
C PHE A 174 12.47 0.65 -4.23
N ASP A 175 13.12 1.61 -3.64
CA ASP A 175 14.28 2.27 -4.17
C ASP A 175 15.48 1.28 -4.11
N PRO A 176 16.10 0.93 -5.25
CA PRO A 176 17.16 -0.06 -5.30
C PRO A 176 18.43 0.38 -4.57
N ALA A 177 18.71 1.69 -4.46
CA ALA A 177 19.89 2.22 -3.80
C ALA A 177 19.75 2.25 -2.27
N THR A 178 18.61 2.71 -1.77
CA THR A 178 18.36 2.85 -0.33
C THR A 178 17.65 1.67 0.30
N LYS A 179 17.14 0.73 -0.49
CA LYS A 179 16.33 -0.44 -0.06
C LYS A 179 15.06 -0.06 0.69
N LYS A 180 14.61 1.19 0.58
CA LYS A 180 13.40 1.68 1.24
C LYS A 180 12.18 1.43 0.38
N ILE A 181 11.10 0.97 1.02
CA ILE A 181 9.79 0.87 0.37
C ILE A 181 9.31 2.29 0.07
N ARG A 182 8.88 2.53 -1.17
CA ARG A 182 8.29 3.78 -1.65
C ARG A 182 6.78 3.67 -1.81
N GLN A 183 6.31 2.51 -2.25
CA GLN A 183 4.88 2.27 -2.46
C GLN A 183 4.52 0.84 -2.09
N LEU A 184 3.29 0.67 -1.65
CA LEU A 184 2.61 -0.61 -1.53
C LEU A 184 1.25 -0.46 -2.21
N ASN A 185 0.97 -1.31 -3.19
CA ASN A 185 -0.33 -1.38 -3.83
C ASN A 185 -0.93 -2.77 -3.59
N VAL A 186 -2.23 -2.81 -3.32
CA VAL A 186 -2.99 -4.04 -3.16
C VAL A 186 -4.21 -3.98 -4.06
N ASP A 187 -4.38 -5.03 -4.86
CA ASP A 187 -5.61 -5.32 -5.59
C ASP A 187 -6.27 -6.52 -4.91
N SER A 188 -7.47 -6.35 -4.42
CA SER A 188 -8.23 -7.39 -3.70
C SER A 188 -9.73 -7.20 -3.89
N TYR A 189 -10.54 -7.92 -3.13
CA TYR A 189 -12.00 -7.84 -3.15
C TYR A 189 -12.58 -8.26 -1.81
N LEU A 190 -13.81 -7.88 -1.49
CA LEU A 190 -14.47 -8.33 -0.27
C LEU A 190 -15.18 -9.67 -0.49
N ASP A 191 -16.18 -9.71 -1.32
CA ASP A 191 -17.01 -10.88 -1.56
C ASP A 191 -16.76 -11.52 -2.94
N ASP A 192 -16.86 -10.74 -3.99
CA ASP A 192 -16.73 -11.21 -5.37
C ASP A 192 -15.58 -10.50 -6.10
N PRO A 193 -14.63 -11.26 -6.68
CA PRO A 193 -13.44 -10.68 -7.32
C PRO A 193 -13.74 -9.86 -8.59
N LYS A 194 -14.95 -9.92 -9.13
CA LYS A 194 -15.34 -9.16 -10.33
C LYS A 194 -16.14 -7.90 -10.01
N THR A 195 -16.91 -7.93 -8.93
CA THR A 195 -17.89 -6.88 -8.64
C THR A 195 -17.64 -6.13 -7.34
N ASP A 196 -16.88 -6.71 -6.40
CA ASP A 196 -16.59 -6.09 -5.10
C ASP A 196 -15.09 -5.80 -4.92
N ILE A 197 -14.54 -5.09 -5.91
CA ILE A 197 -13.12 -4.74 -5.98
C ILE A 197 -12.76 -3.77 -4.88
N VAL A 198 -11.65 -4.06 -4.21
CA VAL A 198 -11.02 -3.22 -3.20
C VAL A 198 -9.56 -2.98 -3.60
N THR A 199 -9.18 -1.72 -3.71
CA THR A 199 -7.79 -1.32 -3.96
C THR A 199 -7.24 -0.51 -2.81
N LEU A 200 -5.96 -0.71 -2.50
CA LEU A 200 -5.23 0.05 -1.50
C LEU A 200 -3.92 0.54 -2.10
N ALA A 201 -3.66 1.82 -2.01
CA ALA A 201 -2.38 2.43 -2.36
C ALA A 201 -1.78 3.12 -1.14
N VAL A 202 -0.54 2.78 -0.78
CA VAL A 202 0.21 3.41 0.30
C VAL A 202 1.48 4.02 -0.26
N ASN A 203 1.67 5.32 -0.06
CA ASN A 203 2.90 6.02 -0.39
C ASN A 203 3.71 6.24 0.88
N PHE A 204 4.99 5.90 0.81
CA PHE A 204 5.91 6.03 1.94
C PHE A 204 6.84 7.23 1.77
N ALA A 205 7.13 7.89 2.89
CA ALA A 205 8.16 8.91 3.02
C ALA A 205 9.15 8.52 4.13
N SER A 206 10.25 9.25 4.25
CA SER A 206 11.26 9.01 5.28
C SER A 206 11.42 10.22 6.17
N LEU A 207 11.53 9.98 7.47
CA LEU A 207 11.96 10.98 8.44
C LEU A 207 13.46 11.28 8.29
N PRO A 208 13.98 12.38 8.88
CA PRO A 208 15.40 12.73 8.80
C PRO A 208 16.35 11.65 9.30
N ASP A 209 15.94 10.83 10.27
CA ASP A 209 16.74 9.70 10.78
C ASP A 209 16.65 8.45 9.90
N GLY A 210 16.00 8.56 8.76
CA GLY A 210 15.84 7.47 7.81
C GLY A 210 14.69 6.50 8.13
N THR A 211 13.92 6.72 9.21
CA THR A 211 12.72 5.93 9.50
C THR A 211 11.65 6.14 8.41
N ASN A 212 11.18 5.03 7.82
CA ASN A 212 10.18 5.06 6.77
C ASN A 212 8.76 4.99 7.36
N TYR A 213 7.83 5.77 6.83
CA TYR A 213 6.45 5.81 7.30
C TYR A 213 5.46 5.92 6.14
N ALA A 214 4.25 5.41 6.32
CA ALA A 214 3.15 5.62 5.39
C ALA A 214 2.74 7.09 5.45
N ALA A 215 3.05 7.87 4.40
CA ALA A 215 2.70 9.27 4.35
C ALA A 215 1.24 9.47 3.96
N ASN A 216 0.81 8.74 2.92
CA ASN A 216 -0.56 8.77 2.43
C ASN A 216 -1.06 7.37 2.13
N THR A 217 -2.33 7.14 2.42
CA THR A 217 -3.03 5.90 2.06
C THR A 217 -4.33 6.27 1.35
N ASP A 218 -4.62 5.58 0.25
CA ASP A 218 -5.86 5.69 -0.51
C ASP A 218 -6.47 4.29 -0.63
N LEU A 219 -7.62 4.09 0.01
CA LEU A 219 -8.40 2.86 -0.03
C LEU A 219 -9.69 3.11 -0.79
N LYS A 220 -9.98 2.29 -1.79
CA LYS A 220 -11.22 2.36 -2.58
C LYS A 220 -11.94 1.03 -2.54
N ALA A 221 -13.25 1.11 -2.31
CA ALA A 221 -14.20 0.01 -2.41
C ALA A 221 -15.25 0.41 -3.45
N GLU A 222 -15.04 -0.04 -4.69
CA GLU A 222 -15.77 0.47 -5.87
C GLU A 222 -17.25 0.15 -5.82
N SER A 223 -17.63 -1.07 -5.42
CA SER A 223 -19.02 -1.52 -5.36
C SER A 223 -19.93 -0.63 -4.49
N LYS A 224 -19.36 -0.04 -3.44
CA LYS A 224 -20.06 0.86 -2.52
C LYS A 224 -19.73 2.33 -2.74
N GLN A 225 -18.85 2.65 -3.69
CA GLN A 225 -18.36 4.01 -3.95
C GLN A 225 -17.81 4.67 -2.68
N ILE A 226 -17.07 3.88 -1.89
CA ILE A 226 -16.37 4.33 -0.70
C ILE A 226 -14.91 4.59 -1.07
N GLU A 227 -14.37 5.75 -0.67
CA GLU A 227 -12.95 6.05 -0.70
C GLU A 227 -12.54 6.55 0.68
N ILE A 228 -11.41 6.04 1.19
CA ILE A 228 -10.85 6.46 2.48
C ILE A 228 -9.43 6.91 2.25
N LYS A 229 -9.17 8.19 2.49
CA LYS A 229 -7.83 8.78 2.41
C LYS A 229 -7.30 9.05 3.80
N THR A 230 -6.07 8.61 4.03
CA THR A 230 -5.36 8.88 5.28
C THR A 230 -4.06 9.59 4.97
N ALA A 231 -3.79 10.67 5.72
CA ALA A 231 -2.52 11.40 5.67
C ALA A 231 -1.89 11.39 7.08
N ASN A 232 -0.62 11.00 7.15
CA ASN A 232 0.16 10.98 8.38
C ASN A 232 1.22 12.08 8.35
N SER A 233 1.28 12.88 9.42
CA SER A 233 2.15 14.06 9.53
C SER A 233 2.62 14.28 10.97
N ASN A 234 3.44 15.31 11.19
CA ASN A 234 3.87 15.74 12.51
C ASN A 234 4.47 14.64 13.38
N TYR A 235 5.38 13.84 12.80
CA TYR A 235 6.09 12.80 13.54
C TYR A 235 7.02 13.41 14.59
N GLN A 236 6.86 12.99 15.83
CA GLN A 236 7.68 13.41 16.98
C GLN A 236 8.15 12.19 17.76
N LYS A 237 9.42 12.17 18.18
CA LYS A 237 9.90 11.09 19.05
C LYS A 237 9.22 11.17 20.40
N ILE A 238 8.75 10.03 20.89
CA ILE A 238 8.23 9.89 22.24
C ILE A 238 9.45 9.92 23.15
N THR A 239 9.51 10.94 24.02
CA THR A 239 10.51 10.98 25.10
C THR A 239 10.05 10.02 26.19
N PRO A 240 10.93 9.09 26.66
CA PRO A 240 10.59 8.17 27.74
C PRO A 240 10.30 8.90 29.04
#